data_c5877d39eb8ffa64e18ebae8954b69d8
#
_entry.id   c5877d39eb8ffa64e18ebae8954b69d8
#
_cell.length_a   1.000
_cell.length_b   1.000
_cell.length_c   1.000
_cell.angle_alpha   90.00
_cell.angle_beta   90.00
_cell.angle_gamma   90.00
#
_symmetry.space_group_name_H-M   'P 1'
#
loop_
_entity.id
_entity.type
_entity.pdbx_description
1 polymer ?
#
loop_
_entity_poly.entity_id
_entity_poly.type
_entity_poly.pdbx_seq_one_letter_code
_entity_poly.pdbx_strand_id
1 'polypeptide(L)'
;MQKNRISKRIPAAAASAVLALGAVAGTGAVTAPAVADAPAQSEAAASYEVDFLKNMIDHHAMAVAMSQTCLQKATHQELKELCQSILEAQQQEIGQMQTWLQDWYGITYEPKMSEGDMRSMDRFENYTGAEYEIRFMQSMIRHHWSAVREADECLESAEHVELIELCSNIRETQLTEISQMQTWLEQWYDRSGGRPAATT
;
A
#
# COMPACT_ATOMS: atom_id res chain seq x y z
N MET A 1 -44.87 -5.54 16.94
CA MET A 1 -44.23 -4.34 16.33
C MET A 1 -43.14 -4.77 15.43
N GLN A 2 -43.39 -4.75 14.15
CA GLN A 2 -42.52 -5.27 13.06
C GLN A 2 -41.62 -4.12 12.59
N LYS A 3 -40.29 -4.29 12.65
CA LYS A 3 -39.34 -3.32 12.10
C LYS A 3 -38.90 -3.75 10.70
N ASN A 4 -39.31 -2.95 9.72
CA ASN A 4 -38.97 -3.04 8.31
C ASN A 4 -37.47 -2.93 8.08
N ARG A 5 -36.89 -3.95 7.43
CA ARG A 5 -35.56 -3.88 6.79
C ARG A 5 -35.76 -3.36 5.36
N ILE A 6 -35.25 -2.18 5.09
CA ILE A 6 -35.17 -1.63 3.73
C ILE A 6 -33.84 -2.10 3.11
N SER A 7 -33.93 -3.10 2.23
CA SER A 7 -32.84 -3.49 1.34
C SER A 7 -32.77 -2.51 0.17
N LYS A 8 -31.71 -1.71 0.09
CA LYS A 8 -31.41 -0.93 -1.12
C LYS A 8 -30.70 -1.83 -2.13
N ARG A 9 -31.42 -2.22 -3.17
CA ARG A 9 -30.86 -2.90 -4.35
C ARG A 9 -30.34 -1.84 -5.32
N ILE A 10 -29.08 -1.96 -5.74
CA ILE A 10 -28.48 -1.16 -6.81
C ILE A 10 -28.81 -1.87 -8.14
N PRO A 11 -29.37 -1.20 -9.14
CA PRO A 11 -29.63 -1.83 -10.44
C PRO A 11 -28.35 -1.87 -11.31
N ALA A 12 -28.03 -3.03 -11.81
CA ALA A 12 -27.04 -3.21 -12.87
C ALA A 12 -27.65 -2.75 -14.20
N ALA A 13 -27.03 -1.77 -14.84
CA ALA A 13 -27.40 -1.32 -16.18
C ALA A 13 -26.74 -2.22 -17.23
N ALA A 14 -27.53 -3.08 -17.86
CA ALA A 14 -27.12 -3.82 -19.04
C ALA A 14 -27.34 -2.94 -20.28
N ALA A 15 -26.26 -2.56 -20.97
CA ALA A 15 -26.35 -1.91 -22.27
C ALA A 15 -26.33 -2.97 -23.38
N SER A 16 -27.48 -3.20 -23.99
CA SER A 16 -27.59 -4.02 -25.20
C SER A 16 -27.34 -3.17 -26.42
N ALA A 17 -26.27 -3.45 -27.15
CA ALA A 17 -26.01 -2.84 -28.47
C ALA A 17 -26.70 -3.66 -29.56
N VAL A 18 -27.62 -3.02 -30.27
CA VAL A 18 -28.30 -3.56 -31.47
C VAL A 18 -27.39 -3.32 -32.68
N LEU A 19 -26.97 -4.37 -33.35
CA LEU A 19 -26.32 -4.29 -34.67
C LEU A 19 -27.36 -4.08 -35.75
N ALA A 20 -27.26 -2.95 -36.46
CA ALA A 20 -27.93 -2.76 -37.75
C ALA A 20 -26.94 -3.03 -38.88
N LEU A 21 -27.17 -4.06 -39.71
CA LEU A 21 -26.46 -4.29 -40.93
C LEU A 21 -26.92 -3.29 -42.00
N GLY A 22 -26.03 -2.43 -42.44
CA GLY A 22 -26.17 -1.62 -43.63
C GLY A 22 -25.00 -1.91 -44.57
N ALA A 23 -25.23 -2.67 -45.65
CA ALA A 23 -24.23 -2.88 -46.68
C ALA A 23 -24.16 -1.66 -47.61
N VAL A 24 -23.03 -0.93 -47.58
CA VAL A 24 -22.68 0.05 -48.62
C VAL A 24 -21.28 -0.32 -49.11
N ALA A 25 -21.17 -0.77 -50.37
CA ALA A 25 -19.92 -0.95 -51.05
C ALA A 25 -19.34 0.40 -51.47
N GLY A 26 -18.36 0.87 -50.70
CA GLY A 26 -17.54 2.01 -51.03
C GLY A 26 -16.07 1.66 -50.78
N THR A 27 -15.28 1.55 -51.88
CA THR A 27 -13.82 1.39 -51.82
C THR A 27 -13.17 2.70 -51.42
N GLY A 28 -13.29 3.05 -50.15
CA GLY A 28 -12.51 4.11 -49.53
C GLY A 28 -11.44 3.45 -48.64
N ALA A 29 -10.16 3.74 -48.91
CA ALA A 29 -9.07 3.36 -48.03
C ALA A 29 -9.31 4.02 -46.68
N VAL A 30 -9.76 3.22 -45.71
CA VAL A 30 -9.89 3.67 -44.31
C VAL A 30 -8.47 3.68 -43.74
N THR A 31 -7.84 4.85 -43.77
CA THR A 31 -6.64 5.08 -42.94
C THR A 31 -7.11 4.98 -41.52
N ALA A 32 -6.72 3.89 -40.83
CA ALA A 32 -6.88 3.78 -39.37
C ALA A 32 -6.24 5.03 -38.75
N PRO A 33 -6.89 5.68 -37.77
CA PRO A 33 -6.22 6.74 -37.03
C PRO A 33 -4.94 6.15 -36.45
N ALA A 34 -3.80 6.79 -36.73
CA ALA A 34 -2.55 6.48 -36.04
C ALA A 34 -2.83 6.64 -34.55
N VAL A 35 -2.73 5.55 -33.81
CA VAL A 35 -2.66 5.62 -32.35
C VAL A 35 -1.43 6.48 -32.09
N ALA A 36 -1.60 7.66 -31.52
CA ALA A 36 -0.46 8.45 -31.09
C ALA A 36 0.32 7.57 -30.11
N ASP A 37 1.53 7.18 -30.48
CA ASP A 37 2.43 6.49 -29.58
C ASP A 37 2.56 7.36 -28.32
N ALA A 38 2.23 6.78 -27.17
CA ALA A 38 2.56 7.42 -25.90
C ALA A 38 4.07 7.75 -25.93
N PRO A 39 4.50 8.89 -25.40
CA PRO A 39 5.92 9.22 -25.38
C PRO A 39 6.68 8.08 -24.72
N ALA A 40 7.73 7.58 -25.41
CA ALA A 40 8.56 6.51 -24.89
C ALA A 40 9.16 6.97 -23.55
N GLN A 41 8.99 6.14 -22.53
CA GLN A 41 9.59 6.38 -21.22
C GLN A 41 11.11 6.53 -21.34
N SER A 42 11.71 7.45 -20.58
CA SER A 42 13.15 7.59 -20.55
C SER A 42 13.83 6.38 -19.90
N GLU A 43 15.02 5.99 -20.39
CA GLU A 43 15.78 4.87 -19.78
C GLU A 43 16.08 5.13 -18.28
N ALA A 44 16.30 6.39 -17.93
CA ALA A 44 16.56 6.79 -16.54
C ALA A 44 15.33 6.59 -15.65
N ALA A 45 14.15 7.01 -16.11
CA ALA A 45 12.90 6.79 -15.38
C ALA A 45 12.56 5.30 -15.28
N ALA A 46 12.72 4.53 -16.36
CA ALA A 46 12.51 3.09 -16.34
C ALA A 46 13.41 2.38 -15.32
N SER A 47 14.70 2.75 -15.26
CA SER A 47 15.63 2.20 -14.26
C SER A 47 15.22 2.58 -12.83
N TYR A 48 14.84 3.85 -12.62
CA TYR A 48 14.36 4.34 -11.33
C TYR A 48 13.12 3.57 -10.85
N GLU A 49 12.12 3.45 -11.70
CA GLU A 49 10.85 2.80 -11.35
C GLU A 49 11.02 1.31 -11.03
N VAL A 50 11.87 0.61 -11.79
CA VAL A 50 12.21 -0.80 -11.50
C VAL A 50 12.84 -0.93 -10.12
N ASP A 51 13.79 -0.06 -9.79
CA ASP A 51 14.46 -0.10 -8.48
C ASP A 51 13.50 0.30 -7.36
N PHE A 52 12.69 1.35 -7.57
CA PHE A 52 11.66 1.78 -6.61
C PHE A 52 10.66 0.65 -6.33
N LEU A 53 10.08 0.04 -7.37
CA LEU A 53 9.10 -1.03 -7.23
C LEU A 53 9.65 -2.22 -6.44
N LYS A 54 10.88 -2.66 -6.74
CA LYS A 54 11.53 -3.76 -6.01
C LYS A 54 11.79 -3.40 -4.55
N ASN A 55 12.34 -2.22 -4.30
CA ASN A 55 12.66 -1.77 -2.95
C ASN A 55 11.39 -1.60 -2.11
N MET A 56 10.32 -1.04 -2.68
CA MET A 56 9.06 -0.83 -1.98
C MET A 56 8.32 -2.15 -1.72
N ILE A 57 8.41 -3.14 -2.62
CA ILE A 57 7.91 -4.51 -2.40
C ILE A 57 8.61 -5.13 -1.18
N ASP A 58 9.93 -5.06 -1.10
CA ASP A 58 10.70 -5.60 0.02
C ASP A 58 10.40 -4.86 1.33
N HIS A 59 10.30 -3.53 1.25
CA HIS A 59 9.91 -2.69 2.36
C HIS A 59 8.51 -3.06 2.90
N HIS A 60 7.52 -3.19 2.04
CA HIS A 60 6.16 -3.57 2.42
C HIS A 60 6.08 -4.98 3.03
N ALA A 61 6.89 -5.93 2.53
CA ALA A 61 6.95 -7.27 3.09
C ALA A 61 7.33 -7.27 4.58
N MET A 62 8.22 -6.36 5.00
CA MET A 62 8.58 -6.19 6.41
C MET A 62 7.40 -5.70 7.24
N ALA A 63 6.65 -4.69 6.77
CA ALA A 63 5.48 -4.19 7.47
C ALA A 63 4.36 -5.24 7.59
N VAL A 64 4.16 -6.04 6.53
CA VAL A 64 3.23 -7.19 6.55
C VAL A 64 3.61 -8.17 7.66
N ALA A 65 4.89 -8.57 7.75
CA ALA A 65 5.37 -9.48 8.79
C ALA A 65 5.22 -8.87 10.20
N MET A 66 5.57 -7.59 10.37
CA MET A 66 5.37 -6.87 11.63
C MET A 66 3.90 -6.84 12.03
N SER A 67 2.99 -6.55 11.08
CA SER A 67 1.56 -6.46 11.34
C SER A 67 0.95 -7.81 11.72
N GLN A 68 1.38 -8.90 11.10
CA GLN A 68 0.98 -10.26 11.50
C GLN A 68 1.36 -10.56 12.95
N THR A 69 2.55 -10.18 13.38
CA THR A 69 2.99 -10.32 14.77
C THR A 69 2.17 -9.42 15.71
N CYS A 70 1.85 -8.21 15.26
CA CYS A 70 1.02 -7.27 16.02
C CYS A 70 -0.38 -7.83 16.31
N LEU A 71 -1.03 -8.42 15.33
CA LEU A 71 -2.36 -9.04 15.51
C LEU A 71 -2.38 -10.10 16.60
N GLN A 72 -1.26 -10.78 16.81
CA GLN A 72 -1.13 -11.82 17.83
C GLN A 72 -0.80 -11.26 19.23
N LYS A 73 0.01 -10.19 19.29
CA LYS A 73 0.65 -9.72 20.52
C LYS A 73 0.08 -8.44 21.11
N ALA A 74 -0.50 -7.58 20.28
CA ALA A 74 -1.09 -6.33 20.75
C ALA A 74 -2.27 -6.59 21.68
N THR A 75 -2.45 -5.73 22.67
CA THR A 75 -3.53 -5.79 23.67
C THR A 75 -4.63 -4.76 23.38
N HIS A 76 -4.25 -3.56 22.88
CA HIS A 76 -5.21 -2.55 22.45
C HIS A 76 -5.88 -2.95 21.13
N GLN A 77 -7.21 -2.91 21.14
CA GLN A 77 -8.01 -3.30 19.98
C GLN A 77 -7.76 -2.34 18.78
N GLU A 78 -7.62 -1.07 19.07
CA GLU A 78 -7.34 -0.02 18.08
C GLU A 78 -6.02 -0.27 17.35
N LEU A 79 -4.99 -0.74 18.08
CA LEU A 79 -3.71 -1.10 17.46
C LEU A 79 -3.83 -2.35 16.58
N LYS A 80 -4.63 -3.34 17.00
CA LYS A 80 -4.91 -4.51 16.15
C LYS A 80 -5.63 -4.13 14.87
N GLU A 81 -6.60 -3.23 14.94
CA GLU A 81 -7.33 -2.73 13.77
C GLU A 81 -6.39 -2.00 12.81
N LEU A 82 -5.48 -1.17 13.32
CA LEU A 82 -4.45 -0.55 12.49
C LEU A 82 -3.52 -1.61 11.86
N CYS A 83 -3.07 -2.60 12.62
CA CYS A 83 -2.22 -3.68 12.10
C CYS A 83 -2.92 -4.48 10.99
N GLN A 84 -4.24 -4.74 11.13
CA GLN A 84 -5.03 -5.40 10.10
C GLN A 84 -5.11 -4.53 8.84
N SER A 85 -5.36 -3.22 8.99
CA SER A 85 -5.41 -2.27 7.87
C SER A 85 -4.08 -2.19 7.12
N ILE A 86 -2.96 -2.05 7.85
CA ILE A 86 -1.61 -2.04 7.25
C ILE A 86 -1.34 -3.34 6.49
N LEU A 87 -1.67 -4.48 7.09
CA LEU A 87 -1.46 -5.79 6.47
C LEU A 87 -2.21 -5.91 5.15
N GLU A 88 -3.50 -5.58 5.13
CA GLU A 88 -4.35 -5.69 3.93
C GLU A 88 -3.91 -4.72 2.84
N ALA A 89 -3.69 -3.45 3.19
CA ALA A 89 -3.28 -2.43 2.24
C ALA A 89 -1.92 -2.76 1.60
N GLN A 90 -0.91 -3.07 2.42
CA GLN A 90 0.43 -3.30 1.90
C GLN A 90 0.57 -4.63 1.16
N GLN A 91 -0.22 -5.66 1.48
CA GLN A 91 -0.31 -6.86 0.64
C GLN A 91 -0.90 -6.55 -0.74
N GLN A 92 -1.94 -5.71 -0.81
CA GLN A 92 -2.51 -5.28 -2.08
C GLN A 92 -1.51 -4.47 -2.91
N GLU A 93 -0.79 -3.54 -2.29
CA GLU A 93 0.23 -2.72 -2.95
C GLU A 93 1.41 -3.56 -3.46
N ILE A 94 1.86 -4.57 -2.71
CA ILE A 94 2.86 -5.56 -3.19
C ILE A 94 2.37 -6.22 -4.49
N GLY A 95 1.15 -6.75 -4.50
CA GLY A 95 0.58 -7.41 -5.68
C GLY A 95 0.46 -6.47 -6.89
N GLN A 96 0.10 -5.21 -6.64
CA GLN A 96 0.03 -4.17 -7.66
C GLN A 96 1.42 -3.89 -8.26
N MET A 97 2.42 -3.66 -7.42
CA MET A 97 3.79 -3.40 -7.85
C MET A 97 4.42 -4.58 -8.58
N GLN A 98 4.14 -5.81 -8.15
CA GLN A 98 4.58 -7.03 -8.85
C GLN A 98 3.95 -7.13 -10.25
N THR A 99 2.66 -6.77 -10.37
CA THR A 99 1.97 -6.72 -11.66
C THR A 99 2.62 -5.71 -12.59
N TRP A 100 2.91 -4.51 -12.12
CA TRP A 100 3.58 -3.47 -12.92
C TRP A 100 5.01 -3.84 -13.31
N LEU A 101 5.79 -4.45 -12.42
CA LEU A 101 7.11 -4.99 -12.79
C LEU A 101 7.03 -5.98 -13.94
N GLN A 102 6.00 -6.84 -13.93
CA GLN A 102 5.81 -7.81 -15.00
C GLN A 102 5.28 -7.17 -16.28
N ASP A 103 4.28 -6.31 -16.19
CA ASP A 103 3.58 -5.75 -17.37
C ASP A 103 4.43 -4.69 -18.08
N TRP A 104 5.12 -3.83 -17.34
CA TRP A 104 5.91 -2.74 -17.92
C TRP A 104 7.34 -3.15 -18.28
N TYR A 105 7.94 -4.05 -17.51
CA TYR A 105 9.37 -4.35 -17.60
C TYR A 105 9.68 -5.83 -17.84
N GLY A 106 8.68 -6.72 -17.86
CA GLY A 106 8.88 -8.17 -18.02
C GLY A 106 9.61 -8.83 -16.85
N ILE A 107 9.57 -8.22 -15.67
CA ILE A 107 10.32 -8.66 -14.48
C ILE A 107 9.36 -9.34 -13.51
N THR A 108 9.63 -10.63 -13.20
CA THR A 108 9.01 -11.31 -12.06
C THR A 108 9.84 -11.06 -10.81
N TYR A 109 9.21 -10.59 -9.73
CA TYR A 109 9.90 -10.26 -8.49
C TYR A 109 9.15 -10.80 -7.28
N GLU A 110 9.86 -11.51 -6.40
CA GLU A 110 9.34 -12.00 -5.14
C GLU A 110 9.90 -11.15 -3.98
N PRO A 111 9.06 -10.81 -2.98
CA PRO A 111 9.49 -10.03 -1.83
C PRO A 111 10.65 -10.69 -1.08
N LYS A 112 11.61 -9.88 -0.63
CA LYS A 112 12.78 -10.34 0.12
C LYS A 112 12.88 -9.56 1.42
N MET A 113 13.08 -10.27 2.50
CA MET A 113 13.44 -9.67 3.78
C MET A 113 14.95 -9.76 3.97
N SER A 114 15.58 -8.66 4.34
CA SER A 114 17.00 -8.65 4.68
C SER A 114 17.26 -9.43 5.97
N GLU A 115 18.50 -9.89 6.17
CA GLU A 115 18.91 -10.48 7.45
C GLU A 115 18.71 -9.51 8.63
N GLY A 116 18.79 -8.19 8.37
CA GLY A 116 18.53 -7.15 9.37
C GLY A 116 17.07 -7.14 9.79
N ASP A 117 16.16 -7.28 8.83
CA ASP A 117 14.71 -7.34 9.07
C ASP A 117 14.35 -8.60 9.85
N MET A 118 14.85 -9.76 9.43
CA MET A 118 14.66 -11.03 10.14
C MET A 118 15.13 -10.93 11.60
N ARG A 119 16.35 -10.42 11.84
CA ARG A 119 16.84 -10.20 13.22
C ARG A 119 15.99 -9.19 14.01
N SER A 120 15.38 -8.23 13.34
CA SER A 120 14.47 -7.29 13.97
C SER A 120 13.17 -7.97 14.37
N MET A 121 12.62 -8.84 13.53
CA MET A 121 11.44 -9.63 13.84
C MET A 121 11.68 -10.57 15.01
N ASP A 122 12.81 -11.30 15.04
CA ASP A 122 13.19 -12.18 16.17
C ASP A 122 13.20 -11.44 17.52
N ARG A 123 13.63 -10.17 17.52
CA ARG A 123 13.60 -9.36 18.76
C ARG A 123 12.19 -9.06 19.24
N PHE A 124 11.21 -8.90 18.34
CA PHE A 124 9.82 -8.67 18.71
C PHE A 124 9.18 -9.86 19.43
N GLU A 125 9.67 -11.08 19.19
CA GLU A 125 9.17 -12.28 19.87
C GLU A 125 9.37 -12.22 21.38
N ASN A 126 10.38 -11.53 21.86
CA ASN A 126 10.75 -11.45 23.28
C ASN A 126 9.93 -10.39 24.06
N TYR A 127 9.17 -9.53 23.39
CA TYR A 127 8.39 -8.47 24.04
C TYR A 127 6.92 -8.85 24.15
N THR A 128 6.25 -8.39 25.21
CA THR A 128 4.82 -8.60 25.46
C THR A 128 4.18 -7.36 26.11
N GLY A 129 2.85 -7.25 26.03
CA GLY A 129 2.10 -6.17 26.64
C GLY A 129 2.56 -4.78 26.21
N ALA A 130 2.60 -3.85 27.15
CA ALA A 130 2.98 -2.45 26.90
C ALA A 130 4.35 -2.30 26.22
N GLU A 131 5.35 -3.10 26.62
CA GLU A 131 6.69 -3.02 26.00
C GLU A 131 6.64 -3.42 24.54
N TYR A 132 5.88 -4.46 24.18
CA TYR A 132 5.67 -4.86 22.79
C TYR A 132 5.06 -3.73 21.97
N GLU A 133 3.95 -3.17 22.43
CA GLU A 133 3.20 -2.14 21.68
C GLU A 133 4.02 -0.86 21.49
N ILE A 134 4.73 -0.41 22.51
CA ILE A 134 5.62 0.74 22.41
C ILE A 134 6.69 0.50 21.34
N ARG A 135 7.38 -0.65 21.41
CA ARG A 135 8.46 -0.98 20.45
C ARG A 135 7.94 -1.18 19.05
N PHE A 136 6.76 -1.81 18.92
CA PHE A 136 6.09 -1.97 17.64
C PHE A 136 5.78 -0.62 17.00
N MET A 137 5.04 0.25 17.70
CA MET A 137 4.67 1.57 17.17
C MET A 137 5.90 2.41 16.83
N GLN A 138 6.91 2.45 17.70
CA GLN A 138 8.16 3.17 17.41
C GLN A 138 8.90 2.62 16.19
N SER A 139 8.88 1.32 15.98
CA SER A 139 9.52 0.70 14.81
C SER A 139 8.70 0.94 13.54
N MET A 140 7.38 0.80 13.61
CA MET A 140 6.50 1.05 12.46
C MET A 140 6.52 2.54 12.05
N ILE A 141 6.58 3.46 13.00
CA ILE A 141 6.76 4.90 12.70
C ILE A 141 8.06 5.14 11.91
N ARG A 142 9.19 4.56 12.33
CA ARG A 142 10.46 4.71 11.59
C ARG A 142 10.40 4.06 10.21
N HIS A 143 9.78 2.91 10.13
CA HIS A 143 9.55 2.19 8.89
C HIS A 143 8.72 3.04 7.92
N HIS A 144 7.60 3.57 8.36
CA HIS A 144 6.74 4.45 7.56
C HIS A 144 7.45 5.74 7.10
N TRP A 145 8.27 6.34 7.96
CA TRP A 145 9.06 7.51 7.54
C TRP A 145 10.03 7.20 6.40
N SER A 146 10.55 5.96 6.29
CA SER A 146 11.38 5.62 5.12
C SER A 146 10.55 5.53 3.85
N ALA A 147 9.37 4.90 3.89
CA ALA A 147 8.46 4.86 2.74
C ALA A 147 7.97 6.24 2.31
N VAL A 148 7.69 7.14 3.25
CA VAL A 148 7.30 8.53 2.94
C VAL A 148 8.41 9.23 2.15
N ARG A 149 9.68 9.09 2.54
CA ARG A 149 10.81 9.70 1.79
C ARG A 149 10.96 9.09 0.39
N GLU A 150 10.86 7.76 0.28
CA GLU A 150 10.92 7.07 -1.01
C GLU A 150 9.74 7.46 -1.91
N ALA A 151 8.55 7.64 -1.33
CA ALA A 151 7.38 8.12 -2.07
C ALA A 151 7.54 9.57 -2.53
N ASP A 152 8.14 10.47 -1.72
CA ASP A 152 8.46 11.83 -2.16
C ASP A 152 9.42 11.84 -3.35
N GLU A 153 10.46 10.98 -3.35
CA GLU A 153 11.38 10.82 -4.49
C GLU A 153 10.67 10.24 -5.72
N CYS A 154 9.73 9.32 -5.52
CA CYS A 154 8.93 8.75 -6.59
C CYS A 154 8.04 9.80 -7.27
N LEU A 155 7.41 10.69 -6.51
CA LEU A 155 6.59 11.77 -7.04
C LEU A 155 7.39 12.75 -7.96
N GLU A 156 8.71 12.83 -7.74
CA GLU A 156 9.60 13.68 -8.55
C GLU A 156 10.21 12.97 -9.76
N SER A 157 10.32 11.63 -9.72
CA SER A 157 11.16 10.85 -10.65
C SER A 157 10.41 9.86 -11.53
N ALA A 158 9.19 9.45 -11.13
CA ALA A 158 8.40 8.49 -11.90
C ALA A 158 7.71 9.15 -13.09
N GLU A 159 7.52 8.38 -14.17
CA GLU A 159 6.80 8.80 -15.38
C GLU A 159 5.46 8.07 -15.55
N HIS A 160 5.29 6.83 -15.02
CA HIS A 160 4.00 6.14 -15.04
C HIS A 160 3.02 6.81 -14.07
N VAL A 161 1.88 7.25 -14.58
CA VAL A 161 0.85 7.95 -13.79
C VAL A 161 0.32 7.08 -12.66
N GLU A 162 0.14 5.80 -12.91
CA GLU A 162 -0.33 4.83 -11.93
C GLU A 162 0.66 4.68 -10.76
N LEU A 163 1.96 4.74 -11.03
CA LEU A 163 2.98 4.72 -10.00
C LEU A 163 3.01 6.03 -9.20
N ILE A 164 2.87 7.17 -9.87
CA ILE A 164 2.76 8.48 -9.21
C ILE A 164 1.55 8.51 -8.26
N GLU A 165 0.40 7.97 -8.68
CA GLU A 165 -0.79 7.86 -7.84
C GLU A 165 -0.54 6.94 -6.62
N LEU A 166 0.12 5.80 -6.82
CA LEU A 166 0.48 4.90 -5.71
C LEU A 166 1.42 5.62 -4.73
N CYS A 167 2.44 6.32 -5.21
CA CYS A 167 3.38 7.05 -4.35
C CYS A 167 2.66 8.13 -3.52
N SER A 168 1.71 8.86 -4.11
CA SER A 168 0.86 9.81 -3.38
C SER A 168 0.05 9.11 -2.28
N ASN A 169 -0.57 7.98 -2.59
CA ASN A 169 -1.38 7.22 -1.64
C ASN A 169 -0.54 6.65 -0.49
N ILE A 170 0.62 6.07 -0.79
CA ILE A 170 1.58 5.58 0.23
C ILE A 170 1.95 6.72 1.18
N ARG A 171 2.33 7.87 0.62
CA ARG A 171 2.72 9.04 1.40
C ARG A 171 1.61 9.50 2.36
N GLU A 172 0.41 9.70 1.86
CA GLU A 172 -0.73 10.22 2.64
C GLU A 172 -1.18 9.23 3.72
N THR A 173 -1.31 7.97 3.36
CA THR A 173 -1.74 6.91 4.27
C THR A 173 -0.72 6.73 5.39
N GLN A 174 0.56 6.60 5.06
CA GLN A 174 1.58 6.33 6.06
C GLN A 174 1.85 7.55 6.96
N LEU A 175 1.69 8.79 6.48
CA LEU A 175 1.70 9.98 7.35
C LEU A 175 0.55 9.97 8.37
N THR A 176 -0.64 9.53 7.95
CA THR A 176 -1.80 9.38 8.84
C THR A 176 -1.55 8.33 9.91
N GLU A 177 -1.02 7.17 9.52
CA GLU A 177 -0.70 6.07 10.42
C GLU A 177 0.41 6.43 11.42
N ILE A 178 1.45 7.18 10.98
CA ILE A 178 2.47 7.76 11.86
C ILE A 178 1.83 8.63 12.93
N SER A 179 0.97 9.58 12.52
CA SER A 179 0.27 10.50 13.43
C SER A 179 -0.58 9.74 14.45
N GLN A 180 -1.29 8.72 13.99
CA GLN A 180 -2.12 7.88 14.84
C GLN A 180 -1.29 7.12 15.90
N MET A 181 -0.21 6.47 15.48
CA MET A 181 0.69 5.76 16.40
C MET A 181 1.38 6.69 17.39
N GLN A 182 1.78 7.89 16.96
CA GLN A 182 2.34 8.91 17.86
C GLN A 182 1.31 9.35 18.93
N THR A 183 0.06 9.56 18.50
CA THR A 183 -1.03 9.90 19.41
C THR A 183 -1.25 8.82 20.45
N TRP A 184 -1.26 7.54 20.06
CA TRP A 184 -1.43 6.42 20.99
C TRP A 184 -0.24 6.25 21.94
N LEU A 185 0.99 6.44 21.45
CA LEU A 185 2.18 6.45 22.32
C LEU A 185 2.08 7.52 23.41
N GLU A 186 1.48 8.69 23.10
CA GLU A 186 1.24 9.75 24.07
C GLU A 186 0.07 9.46 25.02
N GLN A 187 -1.01 8.90 24.51
CA GLN A 187 -2.24 8.64 25.28
C GLN A 187 -2.15 7.41 26.20
N TRP A 188 -1.54 6.33 25.70
CA TRP A 188 -1.49 5.06 26.44
C TRP A 188 -0.22 4.91 27.25
N TYR A 189 0.86 5.58 26.84
CA TYR A 189 2.18 5.44 27.44
C TYR A 189 2.83 6.80 27.63
N ASP A 190 3.40 7.05 28.82
CA ASP A 190 4.13 8.28 29.07
C ASP A 190 5.33 8.40 28.12
N ARG A 191 5.51 9.56 27.49
CA ARG A 191 6.63 9.88 26.58
C ARG A 191 8.02 9.60 27.15
N SER A 192 8.14 9.52 28.44
CA SER A 192 9.43 9.35 29.14
C SER A 192 9.99 7.95 29.13
N GLY A 193 9.37 6.96 28.43
CA GLY A 193 10.00 5.66 28.24
C GLY A 193 9.24 4.45 28.71
N GLY A 194 7.94 4.40 28.48
CA GLY A 194 7.22 3.11 28.54
C GLY A 194 6.63 2.78 29.91
N ARG A 195 6.26 3.75 30.69
CA ARG A 195 5.34 3.56 31.81
C ARG A 195 3.90 3.73 31.30
N PRO A 196 2.99 2.82 31.59
CA PRO A 196 1.58 3.05 31.32
C PRO A 196 1.12 4.33 32.04
N ALA A 197 0.33 5.16 31.34
CA ALA A 197 -0.31 6.32 31.97
C ALA A 197 -1.06 5.85 33.21
N ALA A 198 -0.86 6.53 34.36
CA ALA A 198 -1.59 6.20 35.57
C ALA A 198 -3.09 6.38 35.31
N THR A 199 -3.85 5.30 35.33
CA THR A 199 -5.32 5.34 35.31
C THR A 199 -5.77 6.02 36.60
N THR A 200 -6.28 7.25 36.48
CA THR A 200 -6.97 7.99 37.55
C THR A 200 -8.40 7.45 37.72
#